data_8be686dff2682127add5e3c781ba72a3
#
_entry.id   8be686dff2682127add5e3c781ba72a3
#
_cell.length_a   1.000
_cell.length_b   1.000
_cell.length_c   1.000
_cell.angle_alpha   90.00
_cell.angle_beta   90.00
_cell.angle_gamma   90.00
#
_symmetry.space_group_name_H-M   'P 1'
#
loop_
_entity.id
_entity.type
_entity.pdbx_description
1 polymer ?
#
loop_
_entity_poly.entity_id
_entity_poly.type
_entity_poly.pdbx_seq_one_letter_code
_entity_poly.pdbx_strand_id
1 'polypeptide(L)'
;MPSQYRLKKDNPSHGLLFERGYNDLIAKGYDMLPRMTAYINDNLRRLTVKRAHPDYFRVRFDIDVGGQTYAAIGNRFLLHHPEKVQVQLSRSLTDEQINERVQYYLSRARQGAILVSPAISKGEQAVMRAALDEHLPLIFLTPWGFTQFSKPGHQYFEACSEGRFLILAPWEHHNERLVIRRDQCLSLNHMAKMICEE
;
A
#
# COMPACT_ATOMS: atom_id res chain seq x y z
N MET A 1 -32.46 -8.69 -19.92
CA MET A 1 -32.30 -10.12 -20.26
C MET A 1 -31.64 -10.87 -19.11
N PRO A 2 -32.31 -11.15 -18.04
CA PRO A 2 -31.63 -11.82 -16.93
C PRO A 2 -32.19 -13.19 -16.61
N SER A 3 -33.17 -13.67 -17.35
CA SER A 3 -33.91 -14.85 -16.93
C SER A 3 -33.29 -16.21 -17.29
N GLN A 4 -32.25 -16.22 -18.08
CA GLN A 4 -31.62 -17.50 -18.52
C GLN A 4 -30.72 -18.10 -17.45
N TYR A 5 -30.25 -17.32 -16.50
CA TYR A 5 -29.34 -17.78 -15.42
C TYR A 5 -30.04 -18.02 -14.08
N ARG A 6 -31.33 -17.76 -14.01
CA ARG A 6 -32.15 -18.28 -12.91
C ARG A 6 -32.37 -19.75 -13.15
N LEU A 7 -31.40 -20.57 -12.75
CA LEU A 7 -31.58 -21.99 -12.66
C LEU A 7 -32.79 -22.27 -11.80
N LYS A 8 -33.87 -22.42 -12.50
CA LYS A 8 -35.12 -23.01 -12.16
C LYS A 8 -35.52 -23.03 -10.71
N LYS A 9 -36.54 -22.27 -10.39
CA LYS A 9 -37.37 -22.37 -9.20
C LYS A 9 -37.78 -23.81 -8.80
N ASP A 10 -37.51 -24.77 -9.65
CA ASP A 10 -38.00 -26.15 -9.55
C ASP A 10 -37.04 -27.10 -8.87
N ASN A 11 -35.87 -26.66 -8.38
CA ASN A 11 -34.96 -27.49 -7.64
C ASN A 11 -34.50 -26.80 -6.34
N PRO A 12 -35.32 -26.87 -5.29
CA PRO A 12 -35.04 -26.18 -4.02
C PRO A 12 -33.82 -26.74 -3.25
N SER A 13 -33.30 -27.93 -3.67
CA SER A 13 -32.12 -28.55 -3.07
C SER A 13 -30.79 -28.04 -3.60
N HIS A 14 -30.79 -27.37 -4.74
CA HIS A 14 -29.64 -26.71 -5.31
C HIS A 14 -29.86 -25.21 -5.21
N GLY A 15 -29.29 -24.56 -4.23
CA GLY A 15 -29.31 -23.11 -4.07
C GLY A 15 -28.94 -22.35 -5.35
N LEU A 16 -28.85 -21.06 -5.31
CA LEU A 16 -28.34 -20.26 -6.44
C LEU A 16 -26.97 -20.85 -6.85
N LEU A 17 -26.79 -21.12 -8.15
CA LEU A 17 -25.52 -21.63 -8.69
C LEU A 17 -24.36 -20.71 -8.35
N PHE A 18 -24.65 -19.45 -8.03
CA PHE A 18 -23.71 -18.42 -7.66
C PHE A 18 -24.14 -17.77 -6.35
N GLU A 19 -23.21 -17.53 -5.46
CA GLU A 19 -23.44 -16.81 -4.22
C GLU A 19 -23.95 -15.38 -4.47
N ARG A 20 -24.66 -14.84 -3.49
CA ARG A 20 -25.15 -13.46 -3.50
C ARG A 20 -23.98 -12.48 -3.61
N GLY A 21 -23.92 -11.71 -4.68
CA GLY A 21 -22.80 -10.78 -4.95
C GLY A 21 -21.90 -11.17 -6.11
N TYR A 22 -22.21 -12.23 -6.83
CA TYR A 22 -21.53 -12.55 -8.08
C TYR A 22 -21.86 -11.48 -9.14
N ASN A 23 -20.83 -10.84 -9.65
CA ASN A 23 -20.96 -9.86 -10.73
C ASN A 23 -20.86 -10.56 -12.09
N ASP A 24 -21.99 -10.74 -12.74
CA ASP A 24 -22.05 -11.21 -14.15
C ASP A 24 -21.58 -10.09 -15.08
N LEU A 25 -20.31 -10.05 -15.38
CA LEU A 25 -19.75 -9.22 -16.44
C LEU A 25 -19.61 -10.06 -17.70
N ILE A 26 -20.48 -9.77 -18.69
CA ILE A 26 -20.30 -10.33 -20.02
C ILE A 26 -19.05 -9.70 -20.63
N ALA A 27 -18.07 -10.53 -21.00
CA ALA A 27 -16.85 -10.09 -21.67
C ALA A 27 -17.21 -9.48 -23.04
N LYS A 28 -17.28 -8.15 -23.08
CA LYS A 28 -17.52 -7.39 -24.31
C LYS A 28 -16.18 -6.83 -24.79
N GLY A 29 -15.58 -7.49 -25.77
CA GLY A 29 -14.36 -7.04 -26.44
C GLY A 29 -13.20 -8.03 -26.36
N TYR A 30 -12.31 -7.94 -27.35
CA TYR A 30 -11.17 -8.85 -27.54
C TYR A 30 -10.18 -8.86 -26.36
N ASP A 31 -10.05 -7.74 -25.63
CA ASP A 31 -9.08 -7.60 -24.53
C ASP A 31 -9.59 -8.07 -23.17
N MET A 32 -10.87 -8.38 -23.04
CA MET A 32 -11.48 -8.65 -21.75
C MET A 32 -11.11 -10.04 -21.22
N LEU A 33 -11.09 -11.03 -22.09
CA LEU A 33 -10.73 -12.40 -21.73
C LEU A 33 -9.27 -12.52 -21.23
N PRO A 34 -8.28 -11.97 -21.95
CA PRO A 34 -6.89 -11.93 -21.44
C PRO A 34 -6.76 -11.20 -20.12
N ARG A 35 -7.46 -10.08 -19.92
CA ARG A 35 -7.47 -9.33 -18.65
C ARG A 35 -8.07 -10.14 -17.50
N MET A 36 -9.19 -10.82 -17.74
CA MET A 36 -9.81 -11.68 -16.74
C MET A 36 -8.93 -12.87 -16.38
N THR A 37 -8.30 -13.50 -17.35
CA THR A 37 -7.35 -14.59 -17.13
C THR A 37 -6.16 -14.13 -16.31
N ALA A 38 -5.58 -12.99 -16.67
CA ALA A 38 -4.48 -12.39 -15.92
C ALA A 38 -4.91 -12.06 -14.47
N TYR A 39 -6.11 -11.50 -14.29
CA TYR A 39 -6.66 -11.21 -12.95
C TYR A 39 -6.86 -12.47 -12.10
N ILE A 40 -7.40 -13.54 -12.69
CA ILE A 40 -7.61 -14.83 -11.98
C ILE A 40 -6.27 -15.42 -11.58
N ASN A 41 -5.29 -15.46 -12.49
CA ASN A 41 -3.95 -15.97 -12.22
C ASN A 41 -3.23 -15.13 -11.15
N ASP A 42 -3.35 -13.80 -11.20
CA ASP A 42 -2.80 -12.91 -10.19
C ASP A 42 -3.45 -13.13 -8.82
N ASN A 43 -4.76 -13.34 -8.76
CA ASN A 43 -5.44 -13.65 -7.50
C ASN A 43 -4.91 -14.92 -6.84
N LEU A 44 -4.68 -15.99 -7.62
CA LEU A 44 -4.12 -17.24 -7.11
C LEU A 44 -2.69 -17.03 -6.59
N ARG A 45 -1.84 -16.34 -7.36
CA ARG A 45 -0.49 -15.96 -6.97
C ARG A 45 -0.50 -15.16 -5.66
N ARG A 46 -1.34 -14.11 -5.58
CA ARG A 46 -1.47 -13.26 -4.39
C ARG A 46 -1.96 -14.04 -3.16
N LEU A 47 -2.85 -15.01 -3.35
CA LEU A 47 -3.29 -15.88 -2.27
C LEU A 47 -2.14 -16.74 -1.74
N THR A 48 -1.34 -17.32 -2.65
CA THR A 48 -0.16 -18.13 -2.28
C THR A 48 0.87 -17.31 -1.51
N VAL A 49 1.18 -16.11 -2.00
CA VAL A 49 2.11 -15.18 -1.34
C VAL A 49 1.61 -14.79 0.05
N LYS A 50 0.32 -14.46 0.20
CA LYS A 50 -0.27 -14.13 1.51
C LYS A 50 -0.22 -15.29 2.50
N ARG A 51 -0.35 -16.53 2.01
CA ARG A 51 -0.25 -17.73 2.85
C ARG A 51 1.18 -18.01 3.28
N ALA A 52 2.15 -17.71 2.41
CA ALA A 52 3.58 -17.85 2.72
C ALA A 52 4.06 -16.79 3.72
N HIS A 53 3.53 -15.57 3.64
CA HIS A 53 3.96 -14.43 4.46
C HIS A 53 2.76 -13.73 5.13
N PRO A 54 2.00 -14.42 6.01
CA PRO A 54 0.77 -13.87 6.58
C PRO A 54 1.01 -12.60 7.39
N ASP A 55 2.17 -12.46 8.03
CA ASP A 55 2.50 -11.30 8.88
C ASP A 55 2.71 -10.02 8.09
N TYR A 56 3.07 -10.09 6.81
CA TYR A 56 3.23 -8.92 5.96
C TYR A 56 1.89 -8.36 5.43
N PHE A 57 0.82 -9.16 5.51
CA PHE A 57 -0.49 -8.79 4.96
C PHE A 57 -1.60 -8.67 6.01
N ARG A 58 -1.25 -8.88 7.29
CA ARG A 58 -2.17 -8.67 8.42
C ARG A 58 -1.93 -7.30 9.00
N VAL A 59 -3.01 -6.54 9.20
CA VAL A 59 -2.93 -5.26 9.93
C VAL A 59 -2.60 -5.53 11.39
N ARG A 60 -1.64 -4.78 11.91
CA ARG A 60 -1.33 -4.69 13.36
C ARG A 60 -1.65 -3.29 13.81
N PHE A 61 -2.33 -3.15 14.95
CA PHE A 61 -2.80 -1.87 15.49
C PHE A 61 -2.01 -1.39 16.71
N ASP A 62 -1.01 -2.14 17.11
CA ASP A 62 -0.29 -2.02 18.38
C ASP A 62 1.21 -1.76 18.20
N ILE A 63 1.60 -1.11 17.10
CA ILE A 63 3.01 -0.81 16.83
C ILE A 63 3.37 0.52 17.46
N ASP A 64 4.13 0.48 18.55
CA ASP A 64 4.69 1.69 19.18
C ASP A 64 6.03 2.03 18.55
N VAL A 65 6.22 3.31 18.21
CA VAL A 65 7.48 3.88 17.72
C VAL A 65 7.60 5.27 18.32
N GLY A 66 8.62 5.48 19.15
CA GLY A 66 8.88 6.76 19.81
C GLY A 66 7.71 7.28 20.66
N GLY A 67 6.94 6.39 21.31
CA GLY A 67 5.78 6.72 22.13
C GLY A 67 4.52 7.07 21.35
N GLN A 68 4.52 6.86 20.03
CA GLN A 68 3.35 6.99 19.16
C GLN A 68 2.92 5.62 18.67
N THR A 69 1.64 5.29 18.82
CA THR A 69 1.06 4.03 18.32
C THR A 69 0.61 4.16 16.88
N TYR A 70 0.92 3.14 16.07
CA TYR A 70 0.57 3.06 14.66
C TYR A 70 -0.19 1.78 14.34
N ALA A 71 -1.09 1.86 13.38
CA ALA A 71 -1.52 0.68 12.64
C ALA A 71 -0.53 0.42 11.50
N ALA A 72 -0.15 -0.85 11.28
CA ALA A 72 0.91 -1.22 10.35
C ALA A 72 0.53 -2.37 9.43
N ILE A 73 1.00 -2.31 8.17
CA ILE A 73 0.97 -3.40 7.19
C ILE A 73 2.34 -3.48 6.52
N GLY A 74 2.91 -4.67 6.39
CA GLY A 74 4.21 -4.92 5.75
C GLY A 74 5.27 -5.42 6.71
N ASN A 75 6.53 -5.26 6.32
CA ASN A 75 7.66 -5.75 7.10
C ASN A 75 8.05 -4.78 8.23
N ARG A 76 7.67 -5.11 9.45
CA ARG A 76 7.95 -4.30 10.65
C ARG A 76 9.42 -4.30 11.07
N PHE A 77 10.22 -5.26 10.59
CA PHE A 77 11.66 -5.29 10.89
C PHE A 77 12.41 -4.09 10.30
N LEU A 78 11.83 -3.42 9.29
CA LEU A 78 12.38 -2.18 8.74
C LEU A 78 12.48 -1.06 9.79
N LEU A 79 11.66 -1.07 10.84
CA LEU A 79 11.73 -0.10 11.94
C LEU A 79 13.03 -0.21 12.74
N HIS A 80 13.59 -1.41 12.84
CA HIS A 80 14.81 -1.67 13.62
C HIS A 80 16.08 -1.50 12.79
N HIS A 81 15.98 -1.06 11.54
CA HIS A 81 17.16 -0.82 10.72
C HIS A 81 17.94 0.41 11.25
N PRO A 82 19.28 0.31 11.38
CA PRO A 82 20.09 1.37 11.99
C PRO A 82 20.17 2.64 11.14
N GLU A 83 20.00 2.52 9.83
CA GLU A 83 20.08 3.66 8.91
C GLU A 83 18.71 3.91 8.25
N LYS A 84 18.04 4.94 8.74
CA LYS A 84 16.76 5.42 8.21
C LYS A 84 16.93 6.88 7.78
N VAL A 85 16.38 7.25 6.63
CA VAL A 85 16.51 8.60 6.05
C VAL A 85 15.14 9.17 5.77
N GLN A 86 14.82 10.28 6.45
CA GLN A 86 13.58 11.00 6.18
C GLN A 86 13.63 11.63 4.79
N VAL A 87 12.61 11.36 3.97
CA VAL A 87 12.38 12.05 2.72
C VAL A 87 11.41 13.20 2.96
N GLN A 88 11.94 14.42 2.93
CA GLN A 88 11.16 15.64 3.08
C GLN A 88 11.59 16.64 2.01
N LEU A 89 10.64 17.09 1.18
CA LEU A 89 10.89 17.97 0.06
C LEU A 89 9.91 19.14 0.04
N SER A 90 10.46 20.35 -0.18
CA SER A 90 9.64 21.54 -0.31
C SER A 90 8.72 21.46 -1.54
N ARG A 91 7.52 22.04 -1.41
CA ARG A 91 6.57 22.15 -2.53
C ARG A 91 7.00 23.16 -3.59
N SER A 92 7.97 24.04 -3.28
CA SER A 92 8.47 25.09 -4.16
C SER A 92 9.62 24.65 -5.08
N LEU A 93 10.05 23.39 -5.01
CA LEU A 93 11.14 22.88 -5.85
C LEU A 93 10.70 22.79 -7.31
N THR A 94 11.63 23.14 -8.23
CA THR A 94 11.46 22.93 -9.67
C THR A 94 11.58 21.43 -10.00
N ASP A 95 11.17 21.04 -11.20
CA ASP A 95 11.24 19.63 -11.61
C ASP A 95 12.69 19.14 -11.70
N GLU A 96 13.64 19.99 -12.11
CA GLU A 96 15.07 19.70 -12.13
C GLU A 96 15.59 19.45 -10.71
N GLN A 97 15.27 20.32 -9.76
CA GLN A 97 15.62 20.16 -8.35
C GLN A 97 15.01 18.91 -7.74
N ILE A 98 13.76 18.58 -8.10
CA ILE A 98 13.12 17.33 -7.67
C ILE A 98 13.92 16.14 -8.18
N ASN A 99 14.30 16.12 -9.45
CA ASN A 99 15.08 15.03 -10.04
C ASN A 99 16.44 14.84 -9.35
N GLU A 100 17.16 15.91 -9.05
CA GLU A 100 18.41 15.85 -8.27
C GLU A 100 18.19 15.23 -6.89
N ARG A 101 17.12 15.64 -6.20
CA ARG A 101 16.76 15.09 -4.89
C ARG A 101 16.35 13.63 -4.96
N VAL A 102 15.62 13.24 -6.00
CA VAL A 102 15.29 11.83 -6.24
C VAL A 102 16.58 11.00 -6.34
N GLN A 103 17.54 11.42 -7.18
CA GLN A 103 18.81 10.70 -7.31
C GLN A 103 19.60 10.64 -5.99
N TYR A 104 19.61 11.71 -5.22
CA TYR A 104 20.23 11.73 -3.90
C TYR A 104 19.62 10.66 -2.98
N TYR A 105 18.28 10.63 -2.82
CA TYR A 105 17.62 9.67 -1.93
C TYR A 105 17.77 8.22 -2.43
N LEU A 106 17.67 7.99 -3.74
CA LEU A 106 17.91 6.67 -4.31
C LEU A 106 19.34 6.19 -4.06
N SER A 107 20.34 7.06 -4.18
CA SER A 107 21.72 6.70 -3.86
C SER A 107 21.90 6.26 -2.42
N ARG A 108 21.24 6.94 -1.46
CA ARG A 108 21.25 6.56 -0.04
C ARG A 108 20.59 5.19 0.18
N ALA A 109 19.44 4.97 -0.47
CA ALA A 109 18.74 3.68 -0.36
C ALA A 109 19.52 2.52 -1.02
N ARG A 110 20.22 2.76 -2.13
CA ARG A 110 21.12 1.76 -2.75
C ARG A 110 22.32 1.42 -1.86
N GLN A 111 22.73 2.33 -0.99
CA GLN A 111 23.77 2.10 0.03
C GLN A 111 23.24 1.38 1.28
N GLY A 112 21.96 1.06 1.32
CA GLY A 112 21.31 0.30 2.40
C GLY A 112 20.41 1.09 3.33
N ALA A 113 20.30 2.41 3.18
CA ALA A 113 19.39 3.21 4.00
C ALA A 113 17.92 2.91 3.67
N ILE A 114 17.06 2.94 4.69
CA ILE A 114 15.62 2.85 4.51
C ILE A 114 15.04 4.26 4.39
N LEU A 115 14.30 4.51 3.31
CA LEU A 115 13.63 5.79 3.12
C LEU A 115 12.33 5.83 3.92
N VAL A 116 12.11 6.92 4.64
CA VAL A 116 10.89 7.14 5.44
C VAL A 116 10.17 8.38 4.92
N SER A 117 8.94 8.23 4.44
CA SER A 117 8.21 9.33 3.82
C SER A 117 6.70 9.26 4.02
N PRO A 118 6.04 10.40 4.28
CA PRO A 118 4.58 10.51 4.16
C PRO A 118 4.11 10.79 2.73
N ALA A 119 5.02 10.99 1.75
CA ALA A 119 4.73 11.25 0.33
C ALA A 119 3.68 12.36 0.10
N ILE A 120 3.80 13.47 0.81
CA ILE A 120 2.83 14.59 0.77
C ILE A 120 3.08 15.49 -0.42
N SER A 121 4.34 15.89 -0.65
CA SER A 121 4.72 16.77 -1.75
C SER A 121 4.90 16.00 -3.06
N LYS A 122 4.85 16.72 -4.19
CA LYS A 122 5.15 16.14 -5.52
C LYS A 122 6.54 15.48 -5.56
N GLY A 123 7.51 16.12 -4.93
CA GLY A 123 8.88 15.59 -4.86
C GLY A 123 8.99 14.33 -4.00
N GLU A 124 8.36 14.29 -2.84
CA GLU A 124 8.31 13.10 -1.99
C GLU A 124 7.63 11.92 -2.70
N GLN A 125 6.53 12.19 -3.41
CA GLN A 125 5.84 11.19 -4.22
C GLN A 125 6.73 10.67 -5.36
N ALA A 126 7.55 11.53 -5.96
CA ALA A 126 8.50 11.13 -7.00
C ALA A 126 9.59 10.21 -6.44
N VAL A 127 10.17 10.56 -5.27
CA VAL A 127 11.15 9.70 -4.57
C VAL A 127 10.54 8.35 -4.23
N MET A 128 9.34 8.34 -3.65
CA MET A 128 8.66 7.10 -3.26
C MET A 128 8.41 6.20 -4.49
N ARG A 129 7.92 6.78 -5.59
CA ARG A 129 7.65 6.05 -6.83
C ARG A 129 8.92 5.43 -7.40
N ALA A 130 9.99 6.23 -7.51
CA ALA A 130 11.27 5.77 -8.01
C ALA A 130 11.89 4.68 -7.10
N ALA A 131 11.76 4.79 -5.78
CA ALA A 131 12.23 3.77 -4.85
C ALA A 131 11.44 2.45 -4.99
N LEU A 132 10.13 2.52 -5.22
CA LEU A 132 9.31 1.33 -5.48
C LEU A 132 9.69 0.66 -6.79
N ASP A 133 9.92 1.44 -7.86
CA ASP A 133 10.31 0.94 -9.18
C ASP A 133 11.71 0.29 -9.17
N GLU A 134 12.63 0.79 -8.34
CA GLU A 134 13.96 0.21 -8.13
C GLU A 134 14.01 -0.88 -7.05
N HIS A 135 12.89 -1.31 -6.52
CA HIS A 135 12.81 -2.34 -5.48
C HIS A 135 13.59 -1.99 -4.19
N LEU A 136 13.71 -0.70 -3.85
CA LEU A 136 14.41 -0.23 -2.66
C LEU A 136 13.54 -0.27 -1.41
N PRO A 137 14.13 -0.40 -0.20
CA PRO A 137 13.38 -0.48 1.04
C PRO A 137 12.77 0.86 1.45
N LEU A 138 11.53 0.84 1.95
CA LEU A 138 10.74 2.04 2.17
C LEU A 138 9.74 1.88 3.32
N ILE A 139 9.64 2.88 4.19
CA ILE A 139 8.59 3.06 5.19
C ILE A 139 7.70 4.23 4.75
N PHE A 140 6.44 3.95 4.54
CA PHE A 140 5.44 4.92 4.12
C PHE A 140 4.49 5.26 5.27
N LEU A 141 4.35 6.55 5.59
CA LEU A 141 3.35 7.03 6.54
C LEU A 141 2.11 7.47 5.78
N THR A 142 1.04 6.72 5.91
CA THR A 142 -0.23 7.07 5.28
C THR A 142 -1.10 7.91 6.21
N PRO A 143 -1.79 8.95 5.70
CA PRO A 143 -2.78 9.69 6.48
C PRO A 143 -4.10 8.91 6.66
N TRP A 144 -4.23 7.79 5.96
CA TRP A 144 -5.43 6.98 5.97
C TRP A 144 -5.25 5.82 6.94
N GLY A 145 -6.13 5.74 7.94
CA GLY A 145 -6.14 4.64 8.89
C GLY A 145 -6.52 3.30 8.23
N PHE A 146 -6.29 2.22 8.95
CA PHE A 146 -6.61 0.88 8.50
C PHE A 146 -7.80 0.28 9.23
N THR A 147 -8.56 -0.56 8.54
CA THR A 147 -9.45 -1.55 9.13
C THR A 147 -8.74 -2.90 9.20
N GLN A 148 -9.25 -3.84 9.96
CA GLN A 148 -8.73 -5.22 9.99
C GLN A 148 -8.73 -5.93 8.61
N PHE A 149 -9.51 -5.42 7.65
CA PHE A 149 -9.61 -5.94 6.29
C PHE A 149 -8.74 -5.20 5.29
N SER A 150 -8.08 -4.12 5.71
CA SER A 150 -7.20 -3.35 4.83
C SER A 150 -6.08 -4.22 4.29
N LYS A 151 -5.76 -4.04 3.01
CA LYS A 151 -4.72 -4.78 2.30
C LYS A 151 -3.97 -3.84 1.37
N PRO A 152 -2.66 -4.01 1.22
CA PRO A 152 -1.91 -3.25 0.22
C PRO A 152 -2.37 -3.65 -1.19
N GLY A 153 -2.51 -2.66 -2.06
CA GLY A 153 -2.89 -2.87 -3.45
C GLY A 153 -1.71 -2.73 -4.42
N HIS A 154 -1.85 -3.27 -5.63
CA HIS A 154 -0.91 -3.08 -6.75
C HIS A 154 0.56 -3.19 -6.34
N GLN A 155 1.38 -2.16 -6.65
CA GLN A 155 2.82 -2.11 -6.36
C GLN A 155 3.16 -2.24 -4.87
N TYR A 156 2.30 -1.79 -3.97
CA TYR A 156 2.51 -1.96 -2.52
C TYR A 156 2.38 -3.42 -2.09
N PHE A 157 1.53 -4.19 -2.75
CA PHE A 157 1.43 -5.62 -2.51
C PHE A 157 2.75 -6.31 -2.87
N GLU A 158 3.31 -6.01 -4.03
CA GLU A 158 4.59 -6.58 -4.48
C GLU A 158 5.71 -6.20 -3.50
N ALA A 159 5.83 -4.91 -3.17
CA ALA A 159 6.84 -4.42 -2.24
C ALA A 159 6.72 -5.03 -0.83
N CYS A 160 5.49 -5.27 -0.34
CA CYS A 160 5.26 -6.00 0.91
C CYS A 160 5.66 -7.49 0.78
N SER A 161 5.34 -8.13 -0.36
CA SER A 161 5.68 -9.53 -0.60
C SER A 161 7.19 -9.81 -0.61
N GLU A 162 7.95 -8.84 -1.05
CA GLU A 162 9.41 -8.83 -1.07
C GLU A 162 10.04 -8.45 0.28
N GLY A 163 9.21 -8.08 1.26
CA GLY A 163 9.67 -7.72 2.61
C GLY A 163 10.38 -6.36 2.70
N ARG A 164 10.33 -5.54 1.66
CA ARG A 164 11.00 -4.23 1.58
C ARG A 164 10.10 -3.03 1.84
N PHE A 165 8.84 -3.25 2.23
CA PHE A 165 7.88 -2.18 2.41
C PHE A 165 7.11 -2.31 3.73
N LEU A 166 6.96 -1.17 4.41
CA LEU A 166 6.14 -1.01 5.59
C LEU A 166 5.24 0.21 5.42
N ILE A 167 3.96 0.05 5.70
CA ILE A 167 3.00 1.16 5.73
C ILE A 167 2.57 1.37 7.18
N LEU A 168 2.71 2.59 7.68
CA LEU A 168 2.30 3.02 9.01
C LEU A 168 1.15 4.01 8.90
N ALA A 169 0.11 3.83 9.70
CA ALA A 169 -1.02 4.73 9.82
C ALA A 169 -1.14 5.20 11.27
N PRO A 170 -0.90 6.50 11.57
CA PRO A 170 -0.97 7.03 12.94
C PRO A 170 -2.40 7.32 13.40
N TRP A 171 -3.36 7.35 12.48
CA TRP A 171 -4.75 7.71 12.78
C TRP A 171 -5.72 6.59 12.50
N GLU A 172 -6.89 6.70 13.11
CA GLU A 172 -7.99 5.76 12.87
C GLU A 172 -8.54 5.85 11.45
N HIS A 173 -9.17 4.77 11.01
CA HIS A 173 -9.81 4.70 9.70
C HIS A 173 -11.09 5.54 9.69
N HIS A 174 -11.24 6.34 8.64
CA HIS A 174 -12.46 7.08 8.33
C HIS A 174 -13.00 6.64 6.98
N ASN A 175 -14.32 6.43 6.91
CA ASN A 175 -15.00 6.06 5.65
C ASN A 175 -15.14 7.24 4.70
N GLU A 176 -15.00 8.47 5.20
CA GLU A 176 -15.08 9.68 4.40
C GLU A 176 -13.75 10.00 3.74
N ARG A 177 -13.82 10.54 2.52
CA ARG A 177 -12.64 11.06 1.84
C ARG A 177 -12.20 12.38 2.47
N LEU A 178 -11.30 12.31 3.42
CA LEU A 178 -10.76 13.50 4.08
C LEU A 178 -9.71 14.18 3.19
N VAL A 179 -9.73 15.50 3.17
CA VAL A 179 -8.64 16.30 2.62
C VAL A 179 -7.61 16.50 3.74
N ILE A 180 -6.36 16.13 3.48
CA ILE A 180 -5.28 16.29 4.45
C ILE A 180 -5.04 17.77 4.72
N ARG A 181 -5.14 18.19 5.98
CA ARG A 181 -4.89 19.55 6.43
C ARG A 181 -3.40 19.78 6.65
N ARG A 182 -3.01 21.07 6.73
CA ARG A 182 -1.61 21.47 6.92
C ARG A 182 -1.03 20.95 8.23
N ASP A 183 -1.80 20.99 9.31
CA ASP A 183 -1.41 20.47 10.63
C ASP A 183 -1.10 18.97 10.57
N GLN A 184 -1.93 18.20 9.87
CA GLN A 184 -1.71 16.77 9.64
C GLN A 184 -0.44 16.50 8.81
N CYS A 185 -0.18 17.32 7.79
CA CYS A 185 1.07 17.22 7.03
C CYS A 185 2.31 17.44 7.92
N LEU A 186 2.26 18.44 8.80
CA LEU A 186 3.35 18.73 9.73
C LEU A 186 3.52 17.59 10.74
N SER A 187 2.43 17.03 11.25
CA SER A 187 2.47 15.89 12.17
C SER A 187 3.09 14.66 11.51
N LEU A 188 2.71 14.33 10.26
CA LEU A 188 3.28 13.20 9.52
C LEU A 188 4.79 13.38 9.28
N ASN A 189 5.24 14.60 8.93
CA ASN A 189 6.65 14.87 8.76
C ASN A 189 7.43 14.76 10.09
N HIS A 190 6.84 15.21 11.19
CA HIS A 190 7.42 15.04 12.52
C HIS A 190 7.54 13.56 12.90
N MET A 191 6.48 12.78 12.67
CA MET A 191 6.49 11.33 12.92
C MET A 191 7.54 10.62 12.06
N ALA A 192 7.66 10.99 10.77
CA ALA A 192 8.70 10.45 9.90
C ALA A 192 10.12 10.74 10.43
N LYS A 193 10.34 11.93 10.99
CA LYS A 193 11.59 12.29 11.66
C LYS A 193 11.85 11.42 12.88
N MET A 194 10.88 11.28 13.77
CA MET A 194 10.98 10.44 14.97
C MET A 194 11.33 8.99 14.65
N ILE A 195 10.71 8.42 13.61
CA ILE A 195 11.03 7.06 13.15
C ILE A 195 12.48 6.93 12.68
N CYS A 196 13.06 8.00 12.13
CA CYS A 196 14.46 7.99 11.69
C CYS A 196 15.46 8.16 12.86
N GLU A 197 15.03 8.72 13.97
CA GLU A 197 15.88 9.00 15.14
C GLU A 197 15.88 7.83 16.15
N GLU A 198 14.99 6.88 16.00
CA GLU A 198 14.90 5.67 16.83
C GLU A 198 15.77 4.53 16.25
#